data_add8fa9b4859eaf4649d0ea633a2ec1e
#
_entry.id   add8fa9b4859eaf4649d0ea633a2ec1e
#
_cell.length_a   1.000
_cell.length_b   1.000
_cell.length_c   1.000
_cell.angle_alpha   90.00
_cell.angle_beta   90.00
_cell.angle_gamma   90.00
#
_symmetry.space_group_name_H-M   'P 1'
#
loop_
_entity.id
_entity.type
_entity.pdbx_description
1 polymer ?
#
loop_
_entity_poly.entity_id
_entity_poly.type
_entity_poly.pdbx_seq_one_letter_code
_entity_poly.pdbx_strand_id
1 'polypeptide(L)'
;MNISKYEQRVLHALAQGGAIRHRRDETGRIAAADCFTRDGYVLTDCTVALFRKLKRRGLIASMGGQPYRITRLGLAAVRAQLDNR
;
A
#
# COMPACT_ATOMS: atom_id res chain seq x y z
N MET A 1 1.64 11.99 -11.47
CA MET A 1 2.56 11.17 -10.66
C MET A 1 2.67 9.78 -11.27
N ASN A 2 3.89 9.36 -11.54
CA ASN A 2 4.12 8.03 -12.11
C ASN A 2 4.27 7.02 -10.99
N ILE A 3 3.53 5.92 -11.11
CA ILE A 3 3.65 4.80 -10.19
C ILE A 3 4.01 3.54 -10.99
N SER A 4 4.76 2.65 -10.35
CA SER A 4 5.16 1.40 -10.99
C SER A 4 3.98 0.44 -11.09
N LYS A 5 4.14 -0.58 -11.90
CA LYS A 5 3.13 -1.63 -12.05
C LYS A 5 2.79 -2.28 -10.70
N TYR A 6 3.81 -2.53 -9.88
CA TYR A 6 3.61 -3.15 -8.57
C TYR A 6 2.94 -2.20 -7.58
N GLU A 7 3.33 -0.92 -7.61
CA GLU A 7 2.67 0.09 -6.79
C GLU A 7 1.19 0.19 -7.17
N GLN A 8 0.91 0.22 -8.46
CA GLN A 8 -0.48 0.33 -8.93
C GLN A 8 -1.32 -0.85 -8.47
N ARG A 9 -0.77 -2.07 -8.55
CA ARG A 9 -1.50 -3.26 -8.14
C ARG A 9 -1.89 -3.21 -6.66
N VAL A 10 -0.93 -2.83 -5.81
CA VAL A 10 -1.18 -2.72 -4.38
C VAL A 10 -2.17 -1.59 -4.10
N LEU A 11 -1.94 -0.41 -4.68
CA LEU A 11 -2.82 0.74 -4.46
C LEU A 11 -4.23 0.48 -4.97
N HIS A 12 -4.37 -0.26 -6.07
CA HIS A 12 -5.69 -0.62 -6.59
C HIS A 12 -6.46 -1.47 -5.58
N ALA A 13 -5.79 -2.45 -4.96
CA ALA A 13 -6.41 -3.27 -3.93
C ALA A 13 -6.82 -2.43 -2.72
N LEU A 14 -5.96 -1.47 -2.33
CA LEU A 14 -6.26 -0.59 -1.21
C LEU A 14 -7.42 0.35 -1.53
N ALA A 15 -7.50 0.80 -2.78
CA ALA A 15 -8.61 1.66 -3.22
C ALA A 15 -9.95 0.93 -3.14
N GLN A 16 -9.93 -0.38 -3.21
CA GLN A 16 -11.12 -1.20 -3.11
C GLN A 16 -11.44 -1.64 -1.67
N GLY A 17 -10.75 -1.08 -0.70
CA GLY A 17 -11.02 -1.35 0.70
C GLY A 17 -10.00 -2.23 1.40
N GLY A 18 -8.88 -2.52 0.75
CA GLY A 18 -7.81 -3.28 1.37
C GLY A 18 -6.98 -2.46 2.34
N ALA A 19 -6.00 -3.11 2.96
CA ALA A 19 -5.13 -2.49 3.94
C ALA A 19 -3.78 -3.20 3.97
N ILE A 20 -2.76 -2.52 4.50
CA ILE A 20 -1.44 -3.12 4.69
C ILE A 20 -1.15 -3.17 6.18
N ARG A 21 -0.75 -4.33 6.66
CA ARG A 21 -0.24 -4.51 8.01
C ARG A 21 1.24 -4.80 7.94
N HIS A 22 2.01 -4.16 8.80
CA HIS A 22 3.44 -4.45 8.88
C HIS A 22 3.74 -5.18 10.19
N ARG A 23 4.81 -5.96 10.18
CA ARG A 23 5.30 -6.65 11.36
C ARG A 23 6.73 -6.24 11.60
N ARG A 24 7.07 -6.02 12.87
CA ARG A 24 8.43 -5.65 13.28
C ARG A 24 9.13 -6.86 13.89
N ASP A 25 10.45 -6.91 13.71
CA ASP A 25 11.26 -7.93 14.34
C ASP A 25 11.68 -7.49 15.75
N GLU A 26 12.52 -8.28 16.40
CA GLU A 26 12.97 -8.03 17.77
C GLU A 26 13.74 -6.72 17.91
N THR A 27 14.35 -6.23 16.83
CA THR A 27 15.12 -4.98 16.84
C THR A 27 14.26 -3.77 16.54
N GLY A 28 12.96 -3.96 16.29
CA GLY A 28 12.06 -2.88 15.94
C GLY A 28 12.04 -2.53 14.46
N ARG A 29 12.76 -3.26 13.63
CA ARG A 29 12.76 -3.05 12.19
C ARG A 29 11.55 -3.73 11.56
N ILE A 30 11.05 -3.14 10.48
CA ILE A 30 9.93 -3.73 9.74
C ILE A 30 10.44 -4.97 9.01
N ALA A 31 9.95 -6.14 9.43
CA ALA A 31 10.36 -7.42 8.86
C ALA A 31 9.44 -7.87 7.74
N ALA A 32 8.18 -7.44 7.75
CA ALA A 32 7.21 -7.86 6.75
C ALA A 32 6.13 -6.81 6.59
N ALA A 33 5.56 -6.76 5.40
CA ALA A 33 4.42 -5.90 5.12
C ALA A 33 3.45 -6.74 4.27
N ASP A 34 2.27 -6.97 4.81
CA ASP A 34 1.26 -7.80 4.14
C ASP A 34 0.11 -6.93 3.67
N CYS A 35 -0.16 -6.97 2.38
CA CYS A 35 -1.30 -6.27 1.80
C CYS A 35 -2.47 -7.22 1.73
N PHE A 36 -3.58 -6.83 2.34
CA PHE A 36 -4.80 -7.61 2.35
C PHE A 36 -5.83 -6.94 1.46
N THR A 37 -6.52 -7.71 0.65
CA THR A 37 -7.66 -7.22 -0.10
C THR A 37 -8.83 -7.05 0.86
N ARG A 38 -9.88 -6.39 0.39
CA ARG A 38 -11.11 -6.23 1.17
C ARG A 38 -11.66 -7.57 1.67
N ASP A 39 -11.53 -8.62 0.87
CA ASP A 39 -12.04 -9.94 1.21
C ASP A 39 -11.06 -10.76 2.06
N GLY A 40 -9.91 -10.20 2.39
CA GLY A 40 -8.96 -10.86 3.27
C GLY A 40 -7.88 -11.66 2.58
N TYR A 41 -7.80 -11.63 1.25
CA TYR A 41 -6.73 -12.30 0.53
C TYR A 41 -5.44 -11.48 0.63
N VAL A 42 -4.32 -12.18 0.72
CA VAL A 42 -3.00 -11.54 0.78
C VAL A 42 -2.42 -11.39 -0.61
N LEU A 43 -1.97 -10.18 -0.95
CA LEU A 43 -1.28 -9.94 -2.21
C LEU A 43 0.20 -10.23 -2.03
N THR A 44 0.73 -11.10 -2.88
CA THR A 44 2.13 -11.51 -2.79
C THR A 44 3.10 -10.44 -3.30
N ASP A 45 2.62 -9.46 -4.04
CA ASP A 45 3.46 -8.42 -4.63
C ASP A 45 3.88 -7.33 -3.65
N CYS A 46 3.31 -7.29 -2.46
CA CYS A 46 3.63 -6.27 -1.48
C CYS A 46 4.87 -6.67 -0.69
N THR A 47 5.98 -6.01 -0.99
CA THR A 47 7.23 -6.22 -0.27
C THR A 47 7.45 -5.11 0.74
N VAL A 48 8.38 -5.30 1.66
CA VAL A 48 8.75 -4.25 2.61
C VAL A 48 9.28 -3.02 1.87
N ALA A 49 10.07 -3.23 0.81
CA ALA A 49 10.61 -2.12 0.02
C ALA A 49 9.49 -1.32 -0.64
N LEU A 50 8.50 -2.01 -1.19
CA LEU A 50 7.35 -1.36 -1.81
C LEU A 50 6.52 -0.59 -0.78
N PHE A 51 6.29 -1.21 0.36
CA PHE A 51 5.57 -0.58 1.47
C PHE A 51 6.24 0.73 1.90
N ARG A 52 7.57 0.69 2.09
CA ARG A 52 8.33 1.88 2.48
C ARG A 52 8.24 2.97 1.42
N LYS A 53 8.30 2.59 0.15
CA LYS A 53 8.21 3.52 -0.95
C LYS A 53 6.84 4.21 -0.99
N LEU A 54 5.78 3.43 -0.85
CA LEU A 54 4.42 3.99 -0.83
C LEU A 54 4.23 4.94 0.35
N LYS A 55 4.74 4.56 1.52
CA LYS A 55 4.67 5.38 2.71
C LYS A 55 5.44 6.68 2.53
N ARG A 56 6.66 6.60 2.02
CA ARG A 56 7.51 7.77 1.82
C ARG A 56 6.90 8.75 0.82
N ARG A 57 6.21 8.23 -0.20
CA ARG A 57 5.56 9.07 -1.21
C ARG A 57 4.20 9.61 -0.76
N GLY A 58 3.76 9.25 0.45
CA GLY A 58 2.48 9.73 0.97
C GLY A 58 1.26 9.10 0.35
N LEU A 59 1.43 7.96 -0.32
CA LEU A 59 0.32 7.29 -1.01
C LEU A 59 -0.49 6.41 -0.07
N ILE A 60 0.08 6.07 1.08
CA ILE A 60 -0.58 5.32 2.15
C ILE A 60 -0.29 5.98 3.48
N ALA A 61 -1.17 5.78 4.45
CA ALA A 61 -0.99 6.31 5.79
C ALA A 61 -1.72 5.45 6.81
N SER A 62 -1.22 5.47 8.04
CA SER A 62 -1.84 4.81 9.17
C SER A 62 -2.32 5.87 10.17
N MET A 63 -3.48 5.65 10.74
CA MET A 63 -4.02 6.53 11.76
C MET A 63 -4.20 5.75 13.05
N GLY A 64 -3.57 6.24 14.13
CA GLY A 64 -3.74 5.65 15.44
C GLY A 64 -3.30 4.19 15.54
N GLY A 65 -2.27 3.80 14.82
CA GLY A 65 -1.78 2.43 14.87
C GLY A 65 -2.59 1.43 14.05
N GLN A 66 -3.60 1.90 13.35
CA GLN A 66 -4.42 1.05 12.49
C GLN A 66 -3.64 0.62 11.24
N PRO A 67 -4.09 -0.42 10.54
CA PRO A 67 -3.45 -0.81 9.28
C PRO A 67 -3.37 0.35 8.30
N TYR A 68 -2.35 0.36 7.47
CA TYR A 68 -2.16 1.40 6.46
C TYR A 68 -3.25 1.31 5.40
N ARG A 69 -3.79 2.47 5.03
CA ARG A 69 -4.81 2.58 4.01
C ARG A 69 -4.37 3.60 2.97
N ILE A 70 -4.99 3.56 1.80
CA ILE A 70 -4.69 4.50 0.72
C ILE A 70 -5.09 5.91 1.13
N THR A 71 -4.26 6.88 0.78
CA THR A 71 -4.54 8.29 1.02
C THR A 71 -5.28 8.88 -0.18
N ARG A 72 -5.72 10.14 -0.02
CA ARG A 72 -6.31 10.87 -1.15
C ARG A 72 -5.30 10.97 -2.30
N LEU A 73 -4.04 11.23 -1.98
CA LEU A 73 -2.98 11.28 -2.98
C LEU A 73 -2.81 9.93 -3.69
N GLY A 74 -2.89 8.83 -2.93
CA GLY A 74 -2.83 7.50 -3.50
C GLY A 74 -3.99 7.22 -4.44
N LEU A 75 -5.19 7.62 -4.05
CA LEU A 75 -6.36 7.47 -4.92
C LEU A 75 -6.19 8.23 -6.23
N ALA A 76 -5.69 9.46 -6.15
CA ALA A 76 -5.44 10.27 -7.34
C ALA A 76 -4.39 9.61 -8.24
N ALA A 77 -3.35 9.03 -7.66
CA ALA A 77 -2.29 8.36 -8.43
C ALA A 77 -2.84 7.14 -9.18
N VAL A 78 -3.70 6.35 -8.53
CA VAL A 78 -4.31 5.19 -9.17
C VAL A 78 -5.23 5.61 -10.30
N ARG A 79 -6.05 6.63 -10.07
CA ARG A 79 -6.99 7.12 -11.09
C ARG A 79 -6.26 7.68 -12.30
N ALA A 80 -5.21 8.46 -12.07
CA ALA A 80 -4.42 9.03 -13.16
C ALA A 80 -3.81 7.92 -14.01
N GLN A 81 -3.34 6.85 -13.37
CA GLN A 81 -2.74 5.72 -14.08
C GLN A 81 -3.78 4.97 -14.91
N LEU A 82 -4.98 4.79 -14.37
CA LEU A 82 -6.07 4.13 -15.08
C LEU A 82 -6.58 4.95 -16.26
N ASP A 83 -6.67 6.27 -16.06
CA ASP A 83 -7.16 7.17 -17.10
C ASP A 83 -6.16 7.35 -18.23
N ASN A 84 -4.92 7.02 -17.99
CA ASN A 84 -3.83 7.24 -18.93
C ASN A 84 -3.52 6.00 -19.77
N ARG A 85 -4.48 5.14 -19.94
CA ARG A 85 -4.32 3.92 -20.75
C ARG A 85 -4.26 4.19 -22.23
#